data_78565990295194f67ab8d418ae8d4d26
#
_entry.id   78565990295194f67ab8d418ae8d4d26
#
_cell.length_a   1.000
_cell.length_b   1.000
_cell.length_c   1.000
_cell.angle_alpha   90.00
_cell.angle_beta   90.00
_cell.angle_gamma   90.00
#
_symmetry.space_group_name_H-M   'P 1'
#
loop_
_entity.id
_entity.type
_entity.pdbx_description
1 polymer ?
#
loop_
_entity_poly.entity_id
_entity_poly.type
_entity_poly.pdbx_seq_one_letter_code
_entity_poly.pdbx_strand_id
1 'polypeptide(L)'
;MPENLKIEEVLRTAISKRKNCAFIFTGSRRNWLLSMFSSLDRPFYKLGVEHHLMPIDKKVFYGWVLENFAKKEIYLEEEAFSYLYAQAHGETRFIQLLAYKIFQGEDSLSVVNEEKVKNYIEDVIEGASSIPSYYNTFTIVQQNALKIVAKQSGVNIYSGEVLSDFGMAKASMQSAMKKLLEIGALYEEKDRYYFENVELGMWLNRV
;
A
#
# COMPACT_ATOMS: atom_id res chain seq x y z
N MET A 1 15.65 -27.53 -9.93
CA MET A 1 15.26 -26.17 -10.33
C MET A 1 13.89 -25.89 -9.74
N PRO A 2 13.66 -24.77 -9.04
CA PRO A 2 12.35 -24.44 -8.51
C PRO A 2 11.29 -24.42 -9.63
N GLU A 3 10.11 -24.91 -9.35
CA GLU A 3 9.02 -25.05 -10.34
C GLU A 3 8.67 -23.73 -11.03
N ASN A 4 8.77 -22.63 -10.30
CA ASN A 4 8.53 -21.26 -10.81
C ASN A 4 9.52 -20.85 -11.91
N LEU A 5 10.80 -21.25 -11.84
CA LEU A 5 11.80 -20.94 -12.86
C LEU A 5 11.54 -21.65 -14.18
N LYS A 6 11.00 -22.89 -14.15
CA LYS A 6 10.58 -23.62 -15.35
C LYS A 6 9.45 -22.92 -16.09
N ILE A 7 8.47 -22.37 -15.34
CA ILE A 7 7.36 -21.62 -15.93
C ILE A 7 7.87 -20.33 -16.59
N GLU A 8 8.78 -19.61 -15.95
CA GLU A 8 9.39 -18.40 -16.51
C GLU A 8 10.19 -18.68 -17.79
N GLU A 9 10.93 -19.79 -17.87
CA GLU A 9 11.65 -20.19 -19.08
C GLU A 9 10.71 -20.48 -20.26
N VAL A 10 9.62 -21.21 -19.99
CA VAL A 10 8.59 -21.50 -21.00
C VAL A 10 7.94 -20.22 -21.49
N LEU A 11 7.55 -19.33 -20.58
CA LEU A 11 6.94 -18.04 -20.91
C LEU A 11 7.92 -17.15 -21.70
N ARG A 12 9.19 -17.04 -21.28
CA ARG A 12 10.22 -16.30 -22.03
C ARG A 12 10.35 -16.81 -23.47
N THR A 13 10.41 -18.12 -23.63
CA THR A 13 10.52 -18.73 -24.95
C THR A 13 9.30 -18.44 -25.81
N ALA A 14 8.10 -18.52 -25.24
CA ALA A 14 6.86 -18.21 -25.94
C ALA A 14 6.78 -16.73 -26.35
N ILE A 15 7.16 -15.81 -25.46
CA ILE A 15 7.17 -14.36 -25.68
C ILE A 15 8.17 -14.00 -26.78
N SER A 16 9.39 -14.52 -26.72
CA SER A 16 10.45 -14.23 -27.70
C SER A 16 10.11 -14.65 -29.13
N LYS A 17 9.22 -15.61 -29.28
CA LYS A 17 8.73 -16.07 -30.60
C LYS A 17 7.62 -15.18 -31.19
N ARG A 18 7.02 -14.29 -30.41
CA ARG A 18 5.89 -13.45 -30.81
C ARG A 18 6.36 -12.05 -31.21
N LYS A 19 6.64 -11.84 -32.50
CA LYS A 19 7.17 -10.56 -33.02
C LYS A 19 6.14 -9.44 -33.10
N ASN A 20 4.84 -9.78 -33.16
CA ASN A 20 3.74 -8.81 -33.36
C ASN A 20 2.91 -8.59 -32.09
N CYS A 21 3.47 -8.86 -30.92
CA CYS A 21 2.78 -8.69 -29.64
C CYS A 21 3.62 -7.83 -28.72
N ALA A 22 2.99 -6.90 -28.02
CA ALA A 22 3.53 -6.25 -26.83
C ALA A 22 3.03 -7.00 -25.58
N PHE A 23 3.88 -7.14 -24.59
CA PHE A 23 3.57 -7.81 -23.35
C PHE A 23 3.73 -6.82 -22.20
N ILE A 24 2.73 -6.75 -21.33
CA ILE A 24 2.75 -5.95 -20.10
C ILE A 24 2.66 -6.92 -18.92
N PHE A 25 3.63 -6.85 -18.03
CA PHE A 25 3.65 -7.63 -16.81
C PHE A 25 3.28 -6.73 -15.64
N THR A 26 2.27 -7.11 -14.90
CA THR A 26 1.82 -6.40 -13.70
C THR A 26 1.72 -7.36 -12.53
N GLY A 27 1.89 -6.88 -11.33
CA GLY A 27 1.76 -7.69 -10.13
C GLY A 27 1.67 -6.84 -8.87
N SER A 28 0.87 -7.28 -7.91
CA SER A 28 0.69 -6.62 -6.62
C SER A 28 1.90 -6.74 -5.69
N ARG A 29 2.76 -7.76 -5.91
CA ARG A 29 4.01 -7.94 -5.15
C ARG A 29 5.18 -7.28 -5.87
N ARG A 30 5.35 -5.98 -5.62
CA ARG A 30 6.35 -5.12 -6.29
C ARG A 30 7.75 -5.74 -6.28
N ASN A 31 8.27 -6.11 -5.10
CA ASN A 31 9.62 -6.67 -4.97
C ASN A 31 9.78 -8.01 -5.71
N TRP A 32 8.73 -8.83 -5.73
CA TRP A 32 8.77 -10.10 -6.44
C TRP A 32 8.79 -9.89 -7.95
N LEU A 33 7.93 -9.01 -8.47
CA LEU A 33 7.90 -8.67 -9.89
C LEU A 33 9.25 -8.07 -10.34
N LEU A 34 9.79 -7.11 -9.57
CA LEU A 34 11.09 -6.51 -9.85
C LEU A 34 12.20 -7.56 -9.88
N SER A 35 12.22 -8.50 -8.94
CA SER A 35 13.24 -9.56 -8.89
C SER A 35 13.23 -10.45 -10.12
N MET A 36 12.07 -10.68 -10.76
CA MET A 36 11.96 -11.46 -11.98
C MET A 36 12.73 -10.85 -13.16
N PHE A 37 12.80 -9.51 -13.24
CA PHE A 37 13.40 -8.79 -14.34
C PHE A 37 14.80 -8.23 -14.04
N SER A 38 15.19 -8.09 -12.77
CA SER A 38 16.46 -7.52 -12.34
C SER A 38 17.50 -8.55 -11.88
N SER A 39 17.10 -9.77 -11.50
CA SER A 39 18.04 -10.80 -11.02
C SER A 39 18.68 -11.56 -12.18
N LEU A 40 20.01 -11.67 -12.14
CA LEU A 40 20.82 -12.30 -13.19
C LEU A 40 20.49 -13.78 -13.47
N ASP A 41 20.02 -14.49 -12.45
CA ASP A 41 19.67 -15.91 -12.46
C ASP A 41 18.24 -16.19 -12.91
N ARG A 42 17.48 -15.13 -13.22
CA ARG A 42 16.05 -15.26 -13.61
C ARG A 42 15.88 -15.25 -15.13
N PRO A 43 14.98 -16.10 -15.67
CA PRO A 43 14.72 -16.16 -17.10
C PRO A 43 14.30 -14.83 -17.73
N PHE A 44 13.59 -13.96 -17.00
CA PHE A 44 13.16 -12.64 -17.49
C PHE A 44 14.18 -11.52 -17.33
N TYR A 45 15.40 -11.82 -16.88
CA TYR A 45 16.43 -10.80 -16.73
C TYR A 45 16.58 -9.94 -17.98
N LYS A 46 16.41 -8.63 -17.82
CA LYS A 46 16.47 -7.62 -18.90
C LYS A 46 15.50 -7.85 -20.07
N LEU A 47 14.41 -8.59 -19.88
CA LEU A 47 13.46 -8.84 -20.96
C LEU A 47 12.55 -7.64 -21.25
N GLY A 48 12.35 -6.74 -20.31
CA GLY A 48 11.45 -5.60 -20.43
C GLY A 48 12.02 -4.30 -19.88
N VAL A 49 11.26 -3.23 -20.04
CA VAL A 49 11.52 -1.93 -19.45
C VAL A 49 10.62 -1.76 -18.22
N GLU A 50 11.23 -1.38 -17.10
CA GLU A 50 10.48 -1.13 -15.86
C GLU A 50 9.78 0.23 -15.93
N HIS A 51 8.50 0.24 -15.58
CA HIS A 51 7.71 1.44 -15.37
C HIS A 51 7.21 1.47 -13.94
N HIS A 52 7.69 2.44 -13.17
CA HIS A 52 7.18 2.69 -11.82
C HIS A 52 5.94 3.58 -11.91
N LEU A 53 4.79 3.03 -11.58
CA LEU A 53 3.57 3.82 -11.44
C LEU A 53 3.65 4.56 -10.10
N MET A 54 3.82 5.87 -10.17
CA MET A 54 3.74 6.74 -9.01
C MET A 54 2.28 6.97 -8.61
N PRO A 55 2.01 7.37 -7.35
CA PRO A 55 0.69 7.84 -6.96
C PRO A 55 0.16 8.90 -7.94
N ILE A 56 -1.13 8.89 -8.19
CA ILE A 56 -1.77 9.94 -9.00
C ILE A 56 -1.53 11.29 -8.34
N ASP A 57 -1.10 12.29 -9.12
CA ASP A 57 -0.89 13.65 -8.60
C ASP A 57 -2.12 14.14 -7.84
N LYS A 58 -1.90 14.75 -6.66
CA LYS A 58 -2.97 15.17 -5.75
C LYS A 58 -3.99 16.08 -6.43
N LYS A 59 -3.55 17.06 -7.24
CA LYS A 59 -4.45 18.01 -7.91
C LYS A 59 -5.28 17.32 -8.98
N VAL A 60 -4.66 16.41 -9.73
CA VAL A 60 -5.35 15.61 -10.76
C VAL A 60 -6.42 14.74 -10.10
N PHE A 61 -6.07 14.08 -9.00
CA PHE A 61 -7.01 13.21 -8.31
C PHE A 61 -8.15 14.00 -7.65
N TYR A 62 -7.84 15.14 -7.04
CA TYR A 62 -8.84 16.05 -6.48
C TYR A 62 -9.84 16.50 -7.54
N GLY A 63 -9.35 16.94 -8.71
CA GLY A 63 -10.22 17.32 -9.83
C GLY A 63 -11.17 16.20 -10.25
N TRP A 64 -10.68 14.96 -10.35
CA TRP A 64 -11.52 13.81 -10.66
C TRP A 64 -12.59 13.54 -9.58
N VAL A 65 -12.24 13.67 -8.30
CA VAL A 65 -13.22 13.51 -7.20
C VAL A 65 -14.27 14.60 -7.27
N LEU A 66 -13.87 15.87 -7.46
CA LEU A 66 -14.80 17.00 -7.60
C LEU A 66 -15.79 16.82 -8.75
N GLU A 67 -15.33 16.39 -9.94
CA GLU A 67 -16.21 16.11 -11.08
C GLU A 67 -17.27 15.05 -10.75
N ASN A 68 -16.91 14.03 -9.97
CA ASN A 68 -17.85 13.02 -9.56
C ASN A 68 -18.81 13.52 -8.47
N PHE A 69 -18.33 14.27 -7.49
CA PHE A 69 -19.14 14.82 -6.41
C PHE A 69 -20.14 15.87 -6.91
N ALA A 70 -19.76 16.66 -7.92
CA ALA A 70 -20.65 17.61 -8.57
C ALA A 70 -21.92 16.98 -9.16
N LYS A 71 -21.88 15.70 -9.57
CA LYS A 71 -23.06 14.96 -10.07
C LYS A 71 -24.15 14.80 -9.01
N LYS A 72 -23.81 14.93 -7.75
CA LYS A 72 -24.72 14.86 -6.60
C LYS A 72 -24.75 16.18 -5.83
N GLU A 73 -24.15 17.25 -6.36
CA GLU A 73 -24.03 18.56 -5.73
C GLU A 73 -23.35 18.52 -4.34
N ILE A 74 -22.38 17.62 -4.16
CA ILE A 74 -21.56 17.53 -2.94
C ILE A 74 -20.34 18.45 -3.09
N TYR A 75 -20.09 19.27 -2.09
CA TYR A 75 -18.94 20.18 -2.04
C TYR A 75 -17.84 19.58 -1.17
N LEU A 76 -16.67 19.28 -1.78
CA LEU A 76 -15.51 18.79 -1.07
C LEU A 76 -14.47 19.90 -0.92
N GLU A 77 -14.12 20.24 0.33
CA GLU A 77 -13.08 21.19 0.63
C GLU A 77 -11.69 20.66 0.20
N GLU A 78 -10.81 21.52 -0.29
CA GLU A 78 -9.46 21.12 -0.73
C GLU A 78 -8.62 20.60 0.45
N GLU A 79 -8.77 21.20 1.62
CA GLU A 79 -8.12 20.79 2.86
C GLU A 79 -8.57 19.37 3.27
N ALA A 80 -9.85 19.07 3.15
CA ALA A 80 -10.42 17.75 3.43
C ALA A 80 -9.82 16.67 2.48
N PHE A 81 -9.75 16.98 1.19
CA PHE A 81 -9.09 16.06 0.25
C PHE A 81 -7.58 15.96 0.50
N SER A 82 -6.92 17.05 0.85
CA SER A 82 -5.49 17.04 1.17
C SER A 82 -5.19 16.17 2.38
N TYR A 83 -6.05 16.23 3.40
CA TYR A 83 -5.97 15.34 4.56
C TYR A 83 -6.16 13.87 4.14
N LEU A 84 -7.22 13.56 3.38
CA LEU A 84 -7.48 12.22 2.85
C LEU A 84 -6.28 11.67 2.08
N TYR A 85 -5.76 12.45 1.15
CA TYR A 85 -4.63 12.05 0.30
C TYR A 85 -3.36 11.78 1.13
N ALA A 86 -3.10 12.59 2.14
CA ALA A 86 -1.97 12.42 3.05
C ALA A 86 -2.12 11.15 3.90
N GLN A 87 -3.30 10.91 4.48
CA GLN A 87 -3.57 9.70 5.27
C GLN A 87 -3.46 8.42 4.44
N ALA A 88 -3.91 8.47 3.19
CA ALA A 88 -3.81 7.36 2.25
C ALA A 88 -2.40 7.18 1.63
N HIS A 89 -1.45 8.07 1.91
CA HIS A 89 -0.14 8.11 1.23
C HIS A 89 -0.26 8.08 -0.31
N GLY A 90 -1.34 8.63 -0.86
CA GLY A 90 -1.63 8.60 -2.30
C GLY A 90 -2.10 7.24 -2.83
N GLU A 91 -2.39 6.26 -1.96
CA GLU A 91 -2.88 4.93 -2.38
C GLU A 91 -4.26 5.06 -3.05
N THR A 92 -4.28 4.76 -4.35
CA THR A 92 -5.43 5.05 -5.23
C THR A 92 -6.69 4.30 -4.80
N ARG A 93 -6.56 3.02 -4.42
CA ARG A 93 -7.72 2.19 -4.03
C ARG A 93 -8.39 2.73 -2.76
N PHE A 94 -7.61 3.11 -1.76
CA PHE A 94 -8.17 3.62 -0.50
C PHE A 94 -8.82 4.99 -0.68
N ILE A 95 -8.21 5.88 -1.47
CA ILE A 95 -8.82 7.19 -1.81
C ILE A 95 -10.14 6.98 -2.56
N GLN A 96 -10.19 6.09 -3.54
CA GLN A 96 -11.40 5.77 -4.27
C GLN A 96 -12.48 5.16 -3.37
N LEU A 97 -12.10 4.25 -2.46
CA LEU A 97 -13.03 3.66 -1.48
C LEU A 97 -13.67 4.73 -0.61
N LEU A 98 -12.87 5.64 -0.05
CA LEU A 98 -13.37 6.72 0.79
C LEU A 98 -14.22 7.72 0.00
N ALA A 99 -13.76 8.14 -1.18
CA ALA A 99 -14.55 9.02 -2.05
C ALA A 99 -15.92 8.39 -2.38
N TYR A 100 -15.94 7.08 -2.68
CA TYR A 100 -17.20 6.36 -2.92
C TYR A 100 -18.09 6.31 -1.67
N LYS A 101 -17.53 6.04 -0.49
CA LYS A 101 -18.27 6.02 0.77
C LYS A 101 -18.87 7.39 1.10
N ILE A 102 -18.10 8.45 0.96
CA ILE A 102 -18.56 9.83 1.14
C ILE A 102 -19.67 10.13 0.12
N PHE A 103 -19.47 9.83 -1.15
CA PHE A 103 -20.48 10.05 -2.19
C PHE A 103 -21.80 9.34 -1.89
N GLN A 104 -21.75 8.13 -1.32
CA GLN A 104 -22.97 7.40 -0.93
C GLN A 104 -23.62 7.95 0.33
N GLY A 105 -22.83 8.35 1.31
CA GLY A 105 -23.31 8.74 2.63
C GLY A 105 -23.77 10.20 2.74
N GLU A 106 -23.29 11.09 1.88
CA GLU A 106 -23.66 12.51 1.91
C GLU A 106 -24.87 12.79 1.03
N ASP A 107 -25.72 13.72 1.48
CA ASP A 107 -26.84 14.25 0.71
C ASP A 107 -26.41 15.35 -0.27
N SER A 108 -27.31 15.71 -1.21
CA SER A 108 -27.15 16.88 -2.08
C SER A 108 -26.95 18.15 -1.23
N LEU A 109 -26.12 19.07 -1.70
CA LEU A 109 -25.72 20.31 -1.05
C LEU A 109 -24.89 20.15 0.24
N SER A 110 -24.46 18.94 0.57
CA SER A 110 -23.54 18.70 1.68
C SER A 110 -22.16 19.30 1.44
N VAL A 111 -21.56 19.81 2.50
CA VAL A 111 -20.15 20.23 2.54
C VAL A 111 -19.35 19.16 3.27
N VAL A 112 -18.31 18.65 2.62
CA VAL A 112 -17.38 17.65 3.17
C VAL A 112 -16.10 18.37 3.57
N ASN A 113 -15.94 18.55 4.87
CA ASN A 113 -14.76 19.10 5.51
C ASN A 113 -13.84 17.99 6.05
N GLU A 114 -12.69 18.37 6.63
CA GLU A 114 -11.71 17.43 7.18
C GLU A 114 -12.30 16.54 8.29
N GLU A 115 -13.18 17.08 9.16
CA GLU A 115 -13.80 16.31 10.24
C GLU A 115 -14.67 15.17 9.69
N LYS A 116 -15.49 15.45 8.68
CA LYS A 116 -16.26 14.40 8.00
C LYS A 116 -15.36 13.33 7.37
N VAL A 117 -14.29 13.73 6.72
CA VAL A 117 -13.32 12.77 6.16
C VAL A 117 -12.71 11.88 7.26
N LYS A 118 -12.37 12.44 8.43
CA LYS A 118 -11.92 11.65 9.59
C LYS A 118 -12.94 10.61 10.00
N ASN A 119 -14.21 10.99 10.13
CA ASN A 119 -15.29 10.09 10.51
C ASN A 119 -15.45 8.96 9.48
N TYR A 120 -15.42 9.26 8.17
CA TYR A 120 -15.49 8.23 7.13
C TYR A 120 -14.27 7.28 7.15
N ILE A 121 -13.08 7.79 7.46
CA ILE A 121 -11.90 6.92 7.65
C ILE A 121 -12.13 6.00 8.85
N GLU A 122 -12.66 6.53 9.95
CA GLU A 122 -12.98 5.75 11.14
C GLU A 122 -13.95 4.63 10.84
N ASP A 123 -15.07 4.94 10.20
CA ASP A 123 -16.09 3.96 9.82
C ASP A 123 -15.52 2.86 8.90
N VAL A 124 -14.68 3.23 7.94
CA VAL A 124 -14.04 2.26 7.05
C VAL A 124 -13.10 1.33 7.81
N ILE A 125 -12.29 1.87 8.72
CA ILE A 125 -11.33 1.06 9.50
C ILE A 125 -12.06 0.17 10.52
N GLU A 126 -13.10 0.66 11.18
CA GLU A 126 -13.92 -0.14 12.12
C GLU A 126 -14.69 -1.24 11.38
N GLY A 127 -15.21 -0.93 10.20
CA GLY A 127 -15.93 -1.90 9.36
C GLY A 127 -15.02 -2.94 8.68
N ALA A 128 -13.71 -2.78 8.73
CA ALA A 128 -12.76 -3.65 8.05
C ALA A 128 -12.49 -4.97 8.82
N SER A 129 -13.49 -5.83 8.94
CA SER A 129 -13.42 -7.11 9.69
C SER A 129 -12.30 -8.06 9.23
N SER A 130 -11.81 -7.92 8.02
CA SER A 130 -10.69 -8.71 7.48
C SER A 130 -9.32 -8.31 8.05
N ILE A 131 -9.16 -7.08 8.57
CA ILE A 131 -7.87 -6.56 9.05
C ILE A 131 -7.35 -7.35 10.27
N PRO A 132 -8.14 -7.57 11.34
CA PRO A 132 -7.68 -8.39 12.46
C PRO A 132 -7.30 -9.81 12.05
N SER A 133 -8.07 -10.44 11.15
CA SER A 133 -7.79 -11.78 10.63
C SER A 133 -6.47 -11.80 9.84
N TYR A 134 -6.24 -10.79 8.99
CA TYR A 134 -4.98 -10.65 8.26
C TYR A 134 -3.81 -10.41 9.21
N TYR A 135 -3.95 -9.52 10.19
CA TYR A 135 -2.93 -9.27 11.21
C TYR A 135 -2.55 -10.52 11.99
N ASN A 136 -3.52 -11.39 12.31
CA ASN A 136 -3.30 -12.64 13.02
C ASN A 136 -2.57 -13.71 12.18
N THR A 137 -2.37 -13.52 10.88
CA THR A 137 -1.53 -14.42 10.07
C THR A 137 -0.04 -14.21 10.30
N PHE A 138 0.36 -13.06 10.88
CA PHE A 138 1.75 -12.76 11.18
C PHE A 138 2.18 -13.40 12.51
N THR A 139 3.47 -13.78 12.60
CA THR A 139 4.04 -14.21 13.87
C THR A 139 4.07 -13.06 14.90
N ILE A 140 4.11 -13.37 16.18
CA ILE A 140 4.14 -12.37 17.26
C ILE A 140 5.27 -11.34 17.04
N VAL A 141 6.45 -11.79 16.60
CA VAL A 141 7.60 -10.91 16.34
C VAL A 141 7.29 -9.97 15.17
N GLN A 142 6.64 -10.47 14.11
CA GLN A 142 6.21 -9.65 12.98
C GLN A 142 5.08 -8.68 13.37
N GLN A 143 4.14 -9.11 14.20
CA GLN A 143 3.07 -8.27 14.74
C GLN A 143 3.65 -7.10 15.53
N ASN A 144 4.64 -7.34 16.40
CA ASN A 144 5.33 -6.29 17.14
C ASN A 144 6.10 -5.34 16.20
N ALA A 145 6.77 -5.88 15.18
CA ALA A 145 7.43 -5.05 14.18
C ALA A 145 6.44 -4.14 13.42
N LEU A 146 5.28 -4.67 13.02
CA LEU A 146 4.22 -3.88 12.38
C LEU A 146 3.69 -2.77 13.31
N LYS A 147 3.50 -3.06 14.61
CA LYS A 147 3.11 -2.05 15.60
C LYS A 147 4.16 -0.95 15.74
N ILE A 148 5.45 -1.31 15.78
CA ILE A 148 6.55 -0.33 15.83
C ILE A 148 6.51 0.55 14.58
N VAL A 149 6.39 -0.04 13.39
CA VAL A 149 6.30 0.72 12.13
C VAL A 149 5.12 1.68 12.15
N ALA A 150 3.95 1.26 12.61
CA ALA A 150 2.77 2.11 12.72
C ALA A 150 3.01 3.28 13.68
N LYS A 151 3.39 2.99 14.95
CA LYS A 151 3.61 4.02 15.98
C LYS A 151 4.73 5.01 15.65
N GLN A 152 5.76 4.56 14.95
CA GLN A 152 6.89 5.40 14.51
C GLN A 152 6.66 6.03 13.11
N SER A 153 5.48 5.85 12.53
CA SER A 153 5.20 6.32 11.17
C SER A 153 6.27 5.89 10.15
N GLY A 154 6.84 4.70 10.35
CA GLY A 154 7.83 4.10 9.46
C GLY A 154 9.26 4.62 9.57
N VAL A 155 9.57 5.51 10.52
CA VAL A 155 10.92 6.07 10.72
C VAL A 155 11.48 5.70 12.10
N ASN A 156 12.81 5.72 12.27
CA ASN A 156 13.49 5.45 13.55
C ASN A 156 13.11 4.13 14.23
N ILE A 157 12.63 3.16 13.49
CA ILE A 157 12.10 1.88 13.98
C ILE A 157 13.15 0.98 14.67
N TYR A 158 14.42 1.31 14.53
CA TYR A 158 15.54 0.58 15.14
C TYR A 158 16.17 1.30 16.33
N SER A 159 15.55 2.38 16.85
CA SER A 159 16.08 3.08 18.03
C SER A 159 16.02 2.17 19.26
N GLY A 160 17.02 2.27 20.13
CA GLY A 160 17.11 1.44 21.33
C GLY A 160 15.92 1.64 22.28
N GLU A 161 15.44 2.87 22.40
CA GLU A 161 14.28 3.24 23.21
C GLU A 161 13.01 2.53 22.68
N VAL A 162 12.70 2.69 21.40
CA VAL A 162 11.53 2.07 20.77
C VAL A 162 11.56 0.55 20.88
N LEU A 163 12.71 -0.07 20.63
CA LEU A 163 12.85 -1.52 20.72
C LEU A 163 12.69 -2.03 22.18
N SER A 164 13.18 -1.26 23.15
CA SER A 164 13.03 -1.57 24.58
C SER A 164 11.56 -1.55 25.01
N ASP A 165 10.79 -0.55 24.56
CA ASP A 165 9.36 -0.42 24.87
C ASP A 165 8.53 -1.62 24.41
N PHE A 166 8.96 -2.26 23.32
CA PHE A 166 8.32 -3.46 22.77
C PHE A 166 9.00 -4.76 23.21
N GLY A 167 9.99 -4.71 24.09
CA GLY A 167 10.77 -5.88 24.50
C GLY A 167 11.41 -6.63 23.34
N MET A 168 11.81 -5.91 22.27
CA MET A 168 12.29 -6.49 21.02
C MET A 168 13.80 -6.30 20.85
N ALA A 169 14.53 -7.40 20.62
CA ALA A 169 15.94 -7.32 20.25
C ALA A 169 16.09 -6.80 18.80
N LYS A 170 17.16 -6.00 18.57
CA LYS A 170 17.43 -5.42 17.24
C LYS A 170 17.55 -6.48 16.13
N ALA A 171 18.19 -7.61 16.41
CA ALA A 171 18.29 -8.72 15.45
C ALA A 171 16.93 -9.32 15.10
N SER A 172 16.02 -9.44 16.08
CA SER A 172 14.65 -9.92 15.86
C SER A 172 13.85 -8.94 14.99
N MET A 173 13.98 -7.63 15.27
CA MET A 173 13.37 -6.59 14.45
C MET A 173 13.87 -6.63 13.00
N GLN A 174 15.18 -6.73 12.78
CA GLN A 174 15.76 -6.82 11.45
C GLN A 174 15.25 -8.05 10.68
N SER A 175 15.19 -9.21 11.33
CA SER A 175 14.67 -10.45 10.73
C SER A 175 13.19 -10.32 10.37
N ALA A 176 12.37 -9.75 11.27
CA ALA A 176 10.95 -9.52 11.02
C ALA A 176 10.75 -8.55 9.83
N MET A 177 11.46 -7.43 9.82
CA MET A 177 11.38 -6.43 8.74
C MET A 177 11.76 -7.02 7.38
N LYS A 178 12.86 -7.79 7.33
CA LYS A 178 13.24 -8.50 6.10
C LYS A 178 12.09 -9.36 5.58
N LYS A 179 11.47 -10.12 6.45
CA LYS A 179 10.36 -11.02 6.07
C LYS A 179 9.11 -10.25 5.64
N LEU A 180 8.76 -9.16 6.36
CA LEU A 180 7.60 -8.32 6.02
C LEU A 180 7.77 -7.63 4.66
N LEU A 181 8.98 -7.21 4.32
CA LEU A 181 9.31 -6.68 2.98
C LEU A 181 9.25 -7.77 1.89
N GLU A 182 9.79 -8.97 2.17
CA GLU A 182 9.74 -10.10 1.23
C GLU A 182 8.33 -10.52 0.87
N ILE A 183 7.42 -10.57 1.85
CA ILE A 183 6.03 -10.97 1.61
C ILE A 183 5.15 -9.81 1.11
N GLY A 184 5.69 -8.58 1.04
CA GLY A 184 4.96 -7.41 0.60
C GLY A 184 3.91 -6.91 1.58
N ALA A 185 4.11 -7.10 2.89
CA ALA A 185 3.28 -6.46 3.91
C ALA A 185 3.69 -5.00 4.14
N LEU A 186 4.98 -4.74 3.97
CA LEU A 186 5.60 -3.41 4.00
C LEU A 186 6.41 -3.19 2.73
N TYR A 187 6.62 -1.92 2.39
CA TYR A 187 7.62 -1.48 1.42
C TYR A 187 8.44 -0.33 1.99
N GLU A 188 9.61 -0.09 1.40
CA GLU A 188 10.51 0.99 1.81
C GLU A 188 10.66 1.99 0.67
N GLU A 189 10.54 3.27 0.98
CA GLU A 189 10.78 4.36 0.06
C GLU A 189 11.43 5.54 0.81
N LYS A 190 12.56 6.04 0.32
CA LYS A 190 13.29 7.17 0.89
C LYS A 190 13.56 7.03 2.40
N ASP A 191 14.11 5.88 2.79
CA ASP A 191 14.46 5.53 4.18
C ASP A 191 13.26 5.52 5.15
N ARG A 192 12.06 5.32 4.62
CA ARG A 192 10.82 5.19 5.38
C ARG A 192 10.06 3.94 4.98
N TYR A 193 9.49 3.27 5.97
CA TYR A 193 8.65 2.09 5.77
C TYR A 193 7.17 2.45 5.72
N TYR A 194 6.46 1.85 4.77
CA TYR A 194 5.04 2.05 4.56
C TYR A 194 4.31 0.72 4.54
N PHE A 195 3.05 0.74 4.93
CA PHE A 195 2.18 -0.41 4.80
C PHE A 195 1.68 -0.53 3.36
N GLU A 196 1.80 -1.72 2.76
CA GLU A 196 1.16 -2.01 1.47
C GLU A 196 -0.37 -1.94 1.62
N ASN A 197 -0.89 -2.42 2.75
CA ASN A 197 -2.29 -2.23 3.14
C ASN A 197 -2.39 -1.03 4.10
N VAL A 198 -2.82 0.12 3.57
CA VAL A 198 -2.94 1.38 4.32
C VAL A 198 -3.91 1.23 5.51
N GLU A 199 -5.01 0.47 5.34
CA GLU A 199 -5.99 0.23 6.39
C GLU A 199 -5.37 -0.51 7.59
N LEU A 200 -4.45 -1.47 7.35
CA LEU A 200 -3.72 -2.14 8.43
C LEU A 200 -2.88 -1.17 9.24
N GLY A 201 -2.17 -0.26 8.59
CA GLY A 201 -1.37 0.77 9.26
C GLY A 201 -2.24 1.69 10.13
N MET A 202 -3.36 2.14 9.59
CA MET A 202 -4.32 2.98 10.32
C MET A 202 -4.95 2.24 11.50
N TRP A 203 -5.33 0.97 11.32
CA TRP A 203 -5.89 0.14 12.39
C TRP A 203 -4.89 -0.07 13.53
N LEU A 204 -3.62 -0.33 13.22
CA LEU A 204 -2.56 -0.52 14.21
C LEU A 204 -2.24 0.73 15.03
N ASN A 205 -2.51 1.91 14.52
CA ASN A 205 -2.36 3.16 15.28
C ASN A 205 -3.44 3.35 16.36
N ARG A 206 -4.51 2.55 16.33
CA ARG A 206 -5.63 2.62 17.29
C ARG A 206 -5.56 1.55 18.39
N VAL A 207 -4.80 0.48 18.18
CA VAL A 207 -4.62 -0.65 19.09
C VAL A 207 -3.20 -0.67 19.67
#